data_150e715767415eb119150053b221f364
#
_entry.id   150e715767415eb119150053b221f364
#
_cell.length_a   1.000
_cell.length_b   1.000
_cell.length_c   1.000
_cell.angle_alpha   90.00
_cell.angle_beta   90.00
_cell.angle_gamma   90.00
#
_symmetry.space_group_name_H-M   'P 1'
#
loop_
_entity.id
_entity.type
_entity.pdbx_description
1 polymer ?
#
loop_
_entity_poly.entity_id
_entity_poly.type
_entity_poly.pdbx_seq_one_letter_code
_entity_poly.pdbx_strand_id
1 'polypeptide(L)'
;MQAQHCLPEEENDMLKGKTVLLGVTGSIAAYKIAYLASALKKLHAQVHVLMTQNATNFINPITFETLTGNKCLVDTFDRNFQFSVEHVSIAKQADVVMIAPASANVIGKLAHGIADDMLTTTIMACKCKKIISPAMNTNMYENPIVQDNLAILQH
;
A
#
# COMPACT_ATOMS: atom_id res chain seq x y z
N MET A 1 13.76 27.19 -19.07
CA MET A 1 12.58 26.61 -19.73
C MET A 1 12.87 25.14 -19.95
N GLN A 2 12.47 24.29 -19.01
CA GLN A 2 12.66 22.83 -19.14
C GLN A 2 11.47 22.27 -19.91
N ALA A 3 11.75 21.65 -21.05
CA ALA A 3 10.75 20.95 -21.84
C ALA A 3 10.21 19.78 -20.99
N GLN A 4 8.95 19.87 -20.59
CA GLN A 4 8.19 18.73 -20.09
C GLN A 4 8.16 17.69 -21.23
N HIS A 5 8.87 16.59 -21.07
CA HIS A 5 8.70 15.43 -21.92
C HIS A 5 7.28 14.90 -21.65
N CYS A 6 6.35 15.30 -22.47
CA CYS A 6 5.03 14.70 -22.53
C CYS A 6 5.23 13.31 -23.12
N LEU A 7 5.06 12.27 -22.32
CA LEU A 7 4.94 10.90 -22.81
C LEU A 7 3.74 10.85 -23.79
N PRO A 8 3.82 10.02 -24.85
CA PRO A 8 2.68 9.85 -25.77
C PRO A 8 1.42 9.47 -24.99
N GLU A 9 0.25 9.95 -25.43
CA GLU A 9 -1.03 9.73 -24.74
C GLU A 9 -1.34 8.23 -24.50
N GLU A 10 -0.87 7.34 -25.36
CA GLU A 10 -1.04 5.88 -25.22
C GLU A 10 -0.25 5.28 -24.03
N GLU A 11 0.92 5.82 -23.70
CA GLU A 11 1.68 5.38 -22.52
C GLU A 11 1.06 5.91 -21.23
N ASN A 12 0.34 7.00 -21.29
CA ASN A 12 -0.29 7.62 -20.14
C ASN A 12 -1.56 6.88 -19.65
N ASP A 13 -2.19 6.11 -20.51
CA ASP A 13 -3.43 5.35 -20.21
C ASP A 13 -3.16 3.91 -19.77
N MET A 14 -1.90 3.54 -19.50
CA MET A 14 -1.47 2.15 -19.25
C MET A 14 -2.24 1.47 -18.12
N LEU A 15 -2.61 2.20 -17.08
CA LEU A 15 -3.34 1.66 -15.92
C LEU A 15 -4.79 2.14 -15.84
N LYS A 16 -5.34 2.67 -16.92
CA LYS A 16 -6.71 3.12 -16.97
C LYS A 16 -7.70 1.97 -16.67
N GLY A 17 -8.60 2.23 -15.73
CA GLY A 17 -9.55 1.22 -15.27
C GLY A 17 -8.98 0.18 -14.30
N LYS A 18 -7.69 0.28 -13.94
CA LYS A 18 -7.06 -0.57 -12.94
C LYS A 18 -7.10 0.06 -11.57
N THR A 19 -7.34 -0.76 -10.57
CA THR A 19 -7.35 -0.35 -9.16
C THR A 19 -6.12 -0.89 -8.45
N VAL A 20 -5.31 0.02 -7.92
CA VAL A 20 -4.10 -0.27 -7.16
C VAL A 20 -4.35 0.06 -5.70
N LEU A 21 -4.10 -0.91 -4.83
CA LEU A 21 -4.17 -0.73 -3.39
C LEU A 21 -2.75 -0.64 -2.84
N LEU A 22 -2.39 0.53 -2.30
CA LEU A 22 -1.10 0.77 -1.65
C LEU A 22 -1.22 0.55 -0.14
N GLY A 23 -0.44 -0.36 0.40
CA GLY A 23 -0.25 -0.53 1.83
C GLY A 23 1.03 0.14 2.29
N VAL A 24 0.92 1.19 3.10
CA VAL A 24 2.07 1.96 3.60
C VAL A 24 2.31 1.62 5.06
N THR A 25 3.50 1.13 5.39
CA THR A 25 3.85 0.70 6.74
C THR A 25 4.92 1.58 7.37
N GLY A 26 5.21 1.36 8.66
CA GLY A 26 6.09 2.20 9.46
C GLY A 26 7.58 2.05 9.10
N SER A 27 8.03 2.81 8.13
CA SER A 27 9.43 2.91 7.73
C SER A 27 9.74 4.33 7.25
N ILE A 28 10.98 4.77 7.45
CA ILE A 28 11.44 6.05 6.91
C ILE A 28 11.22 6.15 5.38
N ALA A 29 11.25 5.05 4.67
CA ALA A 29 11.00 5.01 3.23
C ALA A 29 9.55 5.35 2.83
N ALA A 30 8.63 5.53 3.78
CA ALA A 30 7.23 5.91 3.50
C ALA A 30 7.10 7.19 2.66
N TYR A 31 8.01 8.17 2.81
CA TYR A 31 7.97 9.40 2.00
C TYR A 31 8.10 9.14 0.50
N LYS A 32 8.82 8.09 0.09
CA LYS A 32 9.00 7.73 -1.32
C LYS A 32 7.68 7.26 -1.96
N ILE A 33 6.75 6.77 -1.16
CA ILE A 33 5.49 6.23 -1.65
C ILE A 33 4.53 7.33 -2.11
N ALA A 34 4.71 8.56 -1.64
CA ALA A 34 4.01 9.70 -2.20
C ALA A 34 4.32 9.89 -3.70
N TYR A 35 5.57 9.71 -4.11
CA TYR A 35 5.96 9.73 -5.52
C TYR A 35 5.34 8.57 -6.31
N LEU A 36 5.32 7.38 -5.73
CA LEU A 36 4.69 6.21 -6.35
C LEU A 36 3.18 6.45 -6.55
N ALA A 37 2.48 6.94 -5.54
CA ALA A 37 1.06 7.26 -5.63
C ALA A 37 0.78 8.28 -6.74
N SER A 38 1.60 9.34 -6.81
CA SER A 38 1.53 10.34 -7.89
C SER A 38 1.78 9.73 -9.27
N ALA A 39 2.79 8.87 -9.40
CA ALA A 39 3.11 8.21 -10.67
C ALA A 39 1.98 7.29 -11.14
N LEU A 40 1.39 6.50 -10.25
CA LEU A 40 0.25 5.64 -10.56
C LEU A 40 -0.98 6.44 -10.99
N LYS A 41 -1.23 7.58 -10.37
CA LYS A 41 -2.30 8.50 -10.78
C LYS A 41 -2.07 9.09 -12.17
N LYS A 42 -0.82 9.42 -12.51
CA LYS A 42 -0.47 9.90 -13.86
C LYS A 42 -0.68 8.82 -14.94
N LEU A 43 -0.60 7.55 -14.58
CA LEU A 43 -0.94 6.42 -15.45
C LEU A 43 -2.43 6.07 -15.44
N HIS A 44 -3.26 6.95 -14.88
CA HIS A 44 -4.72 6.81 -14.78
C HIS A 44 -5.24 5.64 -13.94
N ALA A 45 -4.43 5.11 -13.00
CA ALA A 45 -4.90 4.13 -12.04
C ALA A 45 -5.86 4.76 -11.02
N GLN A 46 -6.82 3.94 -10.55
CA GLN A 46 -7.53 4.21 -9.30
C GLN A 46 -6.62 3.77 -8.15
N VAL A 47 -6.24 4.70 -7.29
CA VAL A 47 -5.29 4.44 -6.19
C VAL A 47 -5.99 4.62 -4.87
N HIS A 48 -6.02 3.56 -4.07
CA HIS A 48 -6.46 3.58 -2.68
C HIS A 48 -5.26 3.32 -1.77
N VAL A 49 -5.19 4.03 -0.65
CA VAL A 49 -4.08 3.92 0.29
C VAL A 49 -4.58 3.47 1.66
N LEU A 50 -3.95 2.43 2.16
CA LEU A 50 -4.07 1.94 3.53
C LEU A 50 -2.76 2.24 4.25
N MET A 51 -2.84 2.77 5.46
CA MET A 51 -1.68 3.01 6.30
C MET A 51 -1.80 2.24 7.61
N THR A 52 -0.69 1.70 8.10
CA THR A 52 -0.63 1.30 9.50
C THR A 52 -0.62 2.54 10.39
N GLN A 53 -1.06 2.40 11.64
CA GLN A 53 -0.96 3.49 12.63
C GLN A 53 0.50 3.96 12.76
N ASN A 54 1.45 3.04 12.72
CA ASN A 54 2.87 3.37 12.82
C ASN A 54 3.39 4.16 11.62
N ALA A 55 2.84 3.95 10.43
CA ALA A 55 3.20 4.72 9.24
C ALA A 55 2.88 6.21 9.37
N THR A 56 1.88 6.58 10.15
CA THR A 56 1.50 7.99 10.38
C THR A 56 2.55 8.79 11.13
N ASN A 57 3.52 8.12 11.78
CA ASN A 57 4.68 8.79 12.37
C ASN A 57 5.71 9.26 11.32
N PHE A 58 5.64 8.75 10.10
CA PHE A 58 6.60 9.06 9.04
C PHE A 58 6.01 9.91 7.92
N ILE A 59 4.70 9.78 7.66
CA ILE A 59 4.00 10.55 6.64
C ILE A 59 2.54 10.75 7.06
N ASN A 60 2.00 11.92 6.76
CA ASN A 60 0.61 12.24 7.11
C ASN A 60 -0.36 11.65 6.08
N PRO A 61 -1.49 11.04 6.50
CA PRO A 61 -2.52 10.53 5.60
C PRO A 61 -3.03 11.54 4.58
N ILE A 62 -3.11 12.83 4.95
CA ILE A 62 -3.55 13.90 4.05
C ILE A 62 -2.69 14.02 2.78
N THR A 63 -1.42 13.62 2.85
CA THR A 63 -0.53 13.59 1.68
C THR A 63 -1.10 12.67 0.61
N PHE A 64 -1.49 11.46 0.99
CA PHE A 64 -2.08 10.50 0.06
C PHE A 64 -3.48 10.88 -0.39
N GLU A 65 -4.29 11.44 0.49
CA GLU A 65 -5.63 11.93 0.12
C GLU A 65 -5.56 13.02 -0.94
N THR A 66 -4.61 13.95 -0.80
CA THR A 66 -4.37 15.02 -1.76
C THR A 66 -3.91 14.46 -3.12
N LEU A 67 -3.01 13.48 -3.12
CA LEU A 67 -2.45 12.91 -4.34
C LEU A 67 -3.43 11.99 -5.08
N THR A 68 -4.23 11.22 -4.35
CA THR A 68 -5.10 10.20 -4.94
C THR A 68 -6.52 10.66 -5.18
N GLY A 69 -6.99 11.66 -4.43
CA GLY A 69 -8.39 12.07 -4.40
C GLY A 69 -9.30 11.12 -3.62
N ASN A 70 -8.74 10.11 -2.95
CA ASN A 70 -9.46 9.15 -2.15
C ASN A 70 -9.08 9.28 -0.67
N LYS A 71 -10.00 8.94 0.23
CA LYS A 71 -9.72 8.88 1.67
C LYS A 71 -8.63 7.86 1.95
N CYS A 72 -7.64 8.23 2.76
CA CYS A 72 -6.62 7.32 3.26
C CYS A 72 -7.13 6.58 4.50
N LEU A 73 -7.12 5.26 4.46
CA LEU A 73 -7.65 4.43 5.53
C LEU A 73 -6.52 4.05 6.50
N VAL A 74 -6.68 4.42 7.76
CA VAL A 74 -5.68 4.18 8.81
C VAL A 74 -6.25 3.32 9.94
N ASP A 75 -7.43 3.66 10.45
CA ASP A 75 -7.97 3.07 11.67
C ASP A 75 -9.07 2.05 11.38
N THR A 76 -9.00 0.91 12.09
CA THR A 76 -9.99 -0.17 12.03
C THR A 76 -11.26 0.11 12.83
N PHE A 77 -11.22 1.03 13.77
CA PHE A 77 -12.25 1.17 14.80
C PHE A 77 -13.00 2.51 14.77
N ASP A 78 -12.99 3.19 13.64
CA ASP A 78 -13.89 4.33 13.47
C ASP A 78 -15.34 3.82 13.59
N ARG A 79 -16.04 4.23 14.65
CA ARG A 79 -17.39 3.76 15.01
C ARG A 79 -18.48 4.14 13.99
N ASN A 80 -18.12 4.85 12.94
CA ASN A 80 -18.99 5.12 11.82
C ASN A 80 -19.14 3.84 10.98
N PHE A 81 -20.28 3.22 11.08
CA PHE A 81 -20.71 1.93 10.51
C PHE A 81 -20.39 1.69 9.00
N GLN A 82 -19.89 2.67 8.29
CA GLN A 82 -19.49 2.56 6.87
C GLN A 82 -18.19 1.76 6.68
N PHE A 83 -17.45 1.53 7.73
CA PHE A 83 -16.12 0.95 7.74
C PHE A 83 -16.07 -0.50 7.24
N SER A 84 -16.96 -1.37 7.69
CA SER A 84 -16.94 -2.79 7.33
C SER A 84 -17.29 -3.06 5.86
N VAL A 85 -17.97 -2.13 5.21
CA VAL A 85 -18.38 -2.24 3.80
C VAL A 85 -17.27 -1.74 2.89
N GLU A 86 -16.55 -0.69 3.30
CA GLU A 86 -15.56 0.00 2.47
C GLU A 86 -14.31 -0.86 2.23
N HIS A 87 -13.71 -1.45 3.28
CA HIS A 87 -12.52 -2.28 3.13
C HIS A 87 -12.77 -3.57 2.34
N VAL A 88 -13.96 -4.18 2.51
CA VAL A 88 -14.36 -5.35 1.72
C VAL A 88 -14.59 -4.96 0.26
N SER A 89 -15.19 -3.81 0.01
CA SER A 89 -15.39 -3.29 -1.34
C SER A 89 -14.06 -3.02 -2.04
N ILE A 90 -13.14 -2.33 -1.39
CA ILE A 90 -11.81 -2.03 -1.92
C ILE A 90 -11.02 -3.33 -2.17
N ALA A 91 -11.07 -4.28 -1.24
CA ALA A 91 -10.40 -5.57 -1.40
C ALA A 91 -10.90 -6.36 -2.61
N LYS A 92 -12.20 -6.27 -2.92
CA LYS A 92 -12.80 -6.93 -4.09
C LYS A 92 -12.48 -6.23 -5.41
N GLN A 93 -12.27 -4.92 -5.38
CA GLN A 93 -12.01 -4.10 -6.58
C GLN A 93 -10.52 -4.06 -6.96
N ALA A 94 -9.62 -4.37 -6.04
CA ALA A 94 -8.18 -4.28 -6.28
C ALA A 94 -7.72 -5.27 -7.35
N ASP A 95 -7.07 -4.76 -8.37
CA ASP A 95 -6.36 -5.56 -9.39
C ASP A 95 -4.98 -5.98 -8.90
N VAL A 96 -4.34 -5.16 -8.07
CA VAL A 96 -3.05 -5.42 -7.45
C VAL A 96 -2.95 -4.71 -6.10
N VAL A 97 -2.27 -5.38 -5.17
CA VAL A 97 -1.86 -4.81 -3.88
C VAL A 97 -0.36 -4.59 -3.90
N MET A 98 0.10 -3.41 -3.50
CA MET A 98 1.51 -3.13 -3.26
C MET A 98 1.71 -2.72 -1.80
N ILE A 99 2.51 -3.48 -1.06
CA ILE A 99 2.89 -3.15 0.31
C ILE A 99 4.27 -2.50 0.26
N ALA A 100 4.30 -1.20 0.30
CA ALA A 100 5.49 -0.40 0.13
C ALA A 100 5.41 0.90 0.98
N PRO A 101 6.36 1.13 1.86
CA PRO A 101 7.38 0.20 2.33
C PRO A 101 6.74 -0.92 3.18
N ALA A 102 7.30 -2.13 3.11
CA ALA A 102 6.87 -3.24 3.96
C ALA A 102 7.86 -3.40 5.13
N SER A 103 7.42 -3.09 6.34
CA SER A 103 8.19 -3.28 7.56
C SER A 103 8.28 -4.76 7.95
N ALA A 104 9.32 -5.12 8.71
CA ALA A 104 9.44 -6.48 9.25
C ALA A 104 8.21 -6.91 10.07
N ASN A 105 7.60 -5.98 10.80
CA ASN A 105 6.38 -6.22 11.56
C ASN A 105 5.21 -6.66 10.66
N VAL A 106 4.95 -5.91 9.61
CA VAL A 106 3.83 -6.22 8.69
C VAL A 106 4.11 -7.49 7.88
N ILE A 107 5.34 -7.70 7.43
CA ILE A 107 5.76 -8.95 6.78
C ILE A 107 5.48 -10.14 7.69
N GLY A 108 5.88 -10.08 8.95
CA GLY A 108 5.64 -11.12 9.95
C GLY A 108 4.14 -11.37 10.18
N LYS A 109 3.35 -10.32 10.31
CA LYS A 109 1.89 -10.44 10.47
C LYS A 109 1.25 -11.15 9.28
N LEU A 110 1.55 -10.72 8.07
CA LEU A 110 0.98 -11.32 6.86
C LEU A 110 1.41 -12.78 6.68
N ALA A 111 2.68 -13.10 6.97
CA ALA A 111 3.19 -14.47 6.89
C ALA A 111 2.50 -15.43 7.87
N HIS A 112 2.03 -14.93 9.01
CA HIS A 112 1.42 -15.73 10.07
C HIS A 112 -0.11 -15.53 10.20
N GLY A 113 -0.73 -14.83 9.26
CA GLY A 113 -2.18 -14.65 9.23
C GLY A 113 -2.71 -13.74 10.33
N ILE A 114 -1.93 -12.77 10.80
CA ILE A 114 -2.35 -11.79 11.81
C ILE A 114 -2.99 -10.60 11.11
N ALA A 115 -4.26 -10.38 11.39
CA ALA A 115 -5.09 -9.30 10.83
C ALA A 115 -5.65 -8.43 11.96
N ASP A 116 -4.80 -7.63 12.58
CA ASP A 116 -5.12 -6.84 13.76
C ASP A 116 -5.25 -5.33 13.49
N ASP A 117 -5.12 -4.92 12.22
CA ASP A 117 -5.34 -3.55 11.78
C ASP A 117 -6.07 -3.51 10.42
N MET A 118 -6.40 -2.31 9.95
CA MET A 118 -7.09 -2.11 8.68
C MET A 118 -6.28 -2.66 7.50
N LEU A 119 -5.00 -2.38 7.47
CA LEU A 119 -4.13 -2.78 6.37
C LEU A 119 -4.04 -4.30 6.25
N THR A 120 -3.69 -4.97 7.32
CA THR A 120 -3.52 -6.44 7.33
C THR A 120 -4.84 -7.15 7.07
N THR A 121 -5.95 -6.68 7.65
CA THR A 121 -7.29 -7.23 7.42
C THR A 121 -7.70 -7.11 5.96
N THR A 122 -7.53 -5.94 5.36
CA THR A 122 -7.92 -5.69 3.97
C THR A 122 -7.05 -6.50 3.00
N ILE A 123 -5.73 -6.51 3.21
CA ILE A 123 -4.79 -7.24 2.35
C ILE A 123 -5.05 -8.75 2.38
N MET A 124 -5.36 -9.30 3.54
CA MET A 124 -5.71 -10.72 3.65
C MET A 124 -7.01 -11.08 2.96
N ALA A 125 -7.95 -10.14 2.87
CA ALA A 125 -9.20 -10.32 2.13
C ALA A 125 -9.03 -10.18 0.61
N CYS A 126 -7.92 -9.59 0.12
CA CYS A 126 -7.64 -9.44 -1.30
C CYS A 126 -7.23 -10.77 -1.94
N LYS A 127 -7.87 -11.11 -3.06
CA LYS A 127 -7.52 -12.30 -3.86
C LYS A 127 -6.55 -11.99 -5.01
N CYS A 128 -6.32 -10.72 -5.30
CA CYS A 128 -5.42 -10.29 -6.36
C CYS A 128 -3.94 -10.50 -6.02
N LYS A 129 -3.09 -10.30 -7.03
CA LYS A 129 -1.63 -10.35 -6.87
C LYS A 129 -1.15 -9.32 -5.85
N LYS A 130 -0.21 -9.72 -5.02
CA LYS A 130 0.42 -8.87 -4.02
C LYS A 130 1.90 -8.69 -4.33
N ILE A 131 2.38 -7.47 -4.22
CA ILE A 131 3.78 -7.09 -4.37
C ILE A 131 4.24 -6.53 -3.03
N ILE A 132 5.33 -7.06 -2.51
CA ILE A 132 5.90 -6.64 -1.23
C ILE A 132 7.27 -6.01 -1.49
N SER A 133 7.44 -4.78 -1.01
CA SER A 133 8.71 -4.06 -1.10
C SER A 133 9.29 -3.85 0.31
N PRO A 134 10.14 -4.76 0.78
CA PRO A 134 10.72 -4.67 2.12
C PRO A 134 11.58 -3.42 2.26
N ALA A 135 11.46 -2.75 3.41
CA ALA A 135 12.30 -1.62 3.77
C ALA A 135 12.54 -1.60 5.28
N MET A 136 13.77 -1.88 5.65
CA MET A 136 14.20 -1.96 7.05
C MET A 136 15.73 -1.85 7.15
N ASN A 137 16.24 -1.76 8.34
CA ASN A 137 17.68 -1.86 8.61
C ASN A 137 18.24 -3.18 8.06
N THR A 138 19.46 -3.17 7.53
CA THR A 138 20.11 -4.34 6.93
C THR A 138 20.15 -5.54 7.86
N ASN A 139 20.50 -5.34 9.14
CA ASN A 139 20.53 -6.45 10.11
C ASN A 139 19.15 -7.07 10.35
N MET A 140 18.09 -6.26 10.29
CA MET A 140 16.71 -6.77 10.36
C MET A 140 16.38 -7.57 9.10
N TYR A 141 16.75 -7.06 7.94
CA TYR A 141 16.48 -7.75 6.66
C TYR A 141 17.22 -9.10 6.60
N GLU A 142 18.45 -9.16 7.06
CA GLU A 142 19.27 -10.39 7.08
C GLU A 142 18.89 -11.35 8.21
N ASN A 143 18.01 -10.95 9.12
CA ASN A 143 17.52 -11.82 10.19
C ASN A 143 16.83 -13.05 9.60
N PRO A 144 17.23 -14.28 10.00
CA PRO A 144 16.68 -15.51 9.44
C PRO A 144 15.15 -15.60 9.50
N ILE A 145 14.53 -15.12 10.58
CA ILE A 145 13.08 -15.14 10.75
C ILE A 145 12.40 -14.21 9.72
N VAL A 146 13.00 -13.05 9.44
CA VAL A 146 12.48 -12.14 8.41
C VAL A 146 12.59 -12.79 7.02
N GLN A 147 13.70 -13.46 6.74
CA GLN A 147 13.89 -14.19 5.47
C GLN A 147 12.90 -15.35 5.33
N ASP A 148 12.66 -16.11 6.41
CA ASP A 148 11.67 -17.17 6.44
C ASP A 148 10.25 -16.61 6.18
N ASN A 149 9.90 -15.50 6.80
CA ASN A 149 8.61 -14.84 6.58
C ASN A 149 8.44 -14.38 5.13
N LEU A 150 9.49 -13.83 4.52
CA LEU A 150 9.46 -13.46 3.10
C LEU A 150 9.29 -14.68 2.20
N ALA A 151 9.96 -15.79 2.52
CA ALA A 151 9.81 -17.04 1.78
C ALA A 151 8.37 -17.61 1.87
N ILE A 152 7.74 -17.54 3.06
CA ILE A 152 6.34 -17.92 3.24
C ILE A 152 5.41 -17.08 2.34
N LEU A 153 5.67 -15.79 2.20
CA LEU A 153 4.83 -14.89 1.40
C LEU A 153 5.04 -15.02 -0.12
N GLN A 154 6.05 -15.78 -0.57
CA GLN A 154 6.29 -16.04 -1.99
C GLN A 154 5.42 -17.17 -2.56
N HIS A 155 4.73 -17.92 -1.73
CA HIS A 155 3.80 -18.99 -2.11
C HIS A 155 2.37 -18.47 -2.20
#